data_983bcae5dab92f73e2fa90beefdc7a97
#
_entry.id   983bcae5dab92f73e2fa90beefdc7a97
#
_cell.length_a   1.000
_cell.length_b   1.000
_cell.length_c   1.000
_cell.angle_alpha   90.00
_cell.angle_beta   90.00
_cell.angle_gamma   90.00
#
_symmetry.space_group_name_H-M   'P 1'
#
loop_
_entity.id
_entity.type
_entity.pdbx_description
1 polymer ?
#
loop_
_entity_poly.entity_id
_entity_poly.type
_entity_poly.pdbx_seq_one_letter_code
_entity_poly.pdbx_strand_id
1 'polypeptide(L)'
;MAPTHHAIDYIELNVTDLAASKAFYADAFGWRFNDYGPDYAGIVAPDGDGEVGGLNPSGAVVRGGPLVILFSDDLEASVAAVRSAGGQIVEEPYDFPGGRRFHFADPSGNELGVWTSDSGH
;
A
#
# COMPACT_ATOMS: atom_id res chain seq x y z
N MET A 1 -18.23 8.33 -5.70
CA MET A 1 -19.05 7.12 -5.92
C MET A 1 -19.66 6.66 -4.62
N ALA A 2 -20.90 6.26 -4.64
CA ALA A 2 -21.57 5.79 -3.43
C ALA A 2 -20.98 4.46 -2.95
N PRO A 3 -20.87 4.25 -1.66
CA PRO A 3 -20.38 2.97 -1.13
C PRO A 3 -21.33 1.83 -1.49
N THR A 4 -20.80 0.64 -1.61
CA THR A 4 -21.56 -0.57 -1.88
C THR A 4 -21.83 -1.30 -0.58
N HIS A 5 -23.10 -1.67 -0.36
CA HIS A 5 -23.51 -2.32 0.88
C HIS A 5 -22.68 -3.59 1.13
N HIS A 6 -22.06 -3.67 2.30
CA HIS A 6 -21.26 -4.80 2.78
C HIS A 6 -19.96 -5.05 2.02
N ALA A 7 -19.61 -4.24 1.01
CA ALA A 7 -18.32 -4.37 0.34
C ALA A 7 -17.20 -3.81 1.20
N ILE A 8 -15.97 -4.23 0.93
CA ILE A 8 -14.81 -3.63 1.56
C ILE A 8 -14.72 -2.20 1.03
N ASP A 9 -14.72 -1.22 1.94
CA ASP A 9 -14.82 0.19 1.59
C ASP A 9 -13.55 0.98 1.88
N TYR A 10 -12.85 0.60 2.95
CA TYR A 10 -11.79 1.44 3.48
C TYR A 10 -10.80 0.58 4.24
N ILE A 11 -9.52 0.77 3.99
CA ILE A 11 -8.47 0.03 4.69
C ILE A 11 -7.59 1.03 5.42
N GLU A 12 -7.49 0.89 6.74
CA GLU A 12 -6.67 1.75 7.54
C GLU A 12 -5.40 1.02 7.96
N LEU A 13 -4.27 1.67 7.72
CA LEU A 13 -2.97 1.15 8.13
C LEU A 13 -2.48 1.93 9.34
N ASN A 14 -2.04 1.23 10.36
CA ASN A 14 -1.38 1.87 11.49
C ASN A 14 0.09 2.12 11.13
N VAL A 15 0.59 3.30 11.44
CA VAL A 15 1.96 3.68 11.08
C VAL A 15 2.63 4.30 12.31
N THR A 16 3.97 4.25 12.34
CA THR A 16 4.73 4.82 13.46
C THR A 16 5.13 6.26 13.20
N ASP A 17 5.20 6.67 11.93
CA ASP A 17 5.61 8.01 11.53
C ASP A 17 4.79 8.40 10.31
N LEU A 18 3.84 9.31 10.50
CA LEU A 18 2.91 9.67 9.43
C LEU A 18 3.63 10.32 8.24
N ALA A 19 4.55 11.24 8.50
CA ALA A 19 5.25 11.93 7.43
C ALA A 19 6.12 10.96 6.61
N ALA A 20 6.83 10.07 7.29
CA ALA A 20 7.67 9.08 6.62
C ALA A 20 6.83 8.11 5.81
N SER A 21 5.67 7.71 6.33
CA SER A 21 4.78 6.78 5.62
C SER A 21 4.17 7.41 4.38
N LYS A 22 3.73 8.66 4.49
CA LYS A 22 3.21 9.39 3.33
C LYS A 22 4.27 9.51 2.25
N ALA A 23 5.50 9.87 2.62
CA ALA A 23 6.60 10.00 1.66
C ALA A 23 6.89 8.66 0.98
N PHE A 24 6.93 7.59 1.76
CA PHE A 24 7.18 6.26 1.20
C PHE A 24 6.14 5.88 0.16
N TYR A 25 4.86 5.96 0.51
CA TYR A 25 3.80 5.53 -0.40
C TYR A 25 3.64 6.45 -1.60
N ALA A 26 3.92 7.74 -1.44
CA ALA A 26 3.93 8.66 -2.57
C ALA A 26 5.08 8.34 -3.52
N ASP A 27 6.27 8.09 -2.98
CA ASP A 27 7.46 7.83 -3.80
C ASP A 27 7.40 6.46 -4.47
N ALA A 28 6.95 5.44 -3.74
CA ALA A 28 6.92 4.08 -4.28
C ALA A 28 5.77 3.87 -5.26
N PHE A 29 4.59 4.40 -4.96
CA PHE A 29 3.38 4.04 -5.68
C PHE A 29 2.57 5.23 -6.21
N GLY A 30 3.02 6.44 -5.95
CA GLY A 30 2.32 7.62 -6.43
C GLY A 30 1.02 7.92 -5.68
N TRP A 31 0.87 7.39 -4.47
CA TRP A 31 -0.33 7.67 -3.69
C TRP A 31 -0.41 9.14 -3.32
N ARG A 32 -1.62 9.66 -3.26
CA ARG A 32 -1.90 11.01 -2.82
C ARG A 32 -2.74 10.97 -1.56
N PHE A 33 -2.65 12.01 -0.75
CA PHE A 33 -3.27 12.01 0.56
C PHE A 33 -4.07 13.28 0.80
N ASN A 34 -5.16 13.13 1.55
CA ASN A 34 -5.84 14.26 2.16
C ASN A 34 -5.34 14.36 3.60
N ASP A 35 -4.79 15.51 3.95
CA ASP A 35 -4.22 15.70 5.28
C ASP A 35 -5.26 16.18 6.25
N TYR A 36 -5.31 15.52 7.41
CA TYR A 36 -6.22 15.87 8.51
C TYR A 36 -5.42 16.24 9.75
N GLY A 37 -4.34 17.01 9.57
CA GLY A 37 -3.45 17.40 10.65
C GLY A 37 -2.38 16.34 10.91
N PRO A 38 -1.72 16.37 12.08
CA PRO A 38 -0.61 15.46 12.35
C PRO A 38 -1.05 14.05 12.74
N ASP A 39 -2.34 13.82 12.93
CA ASP A 39 -2.82 12.57 13.50
C ASP A 39 -3.55 11.68 12.51
N TYR A 40 -3.65 12.08 11.25
CA TYR A 40 -4.32 11.24 10.27
C TYR A 40 -4.11 11.74 8.85
N ALA A 41 -4.03 10.81 7.90
CA ALA A 41 -4.05 11.13 6.47
C ALA A 41 -4.93 10.13 5.76
N GLY A 42 -5.83 10.60 4.90
CA GLY A 42 -6.65 9.73 4.07
C GLY A 42 -5.94 9.43 2.78
N ILE A 43 -6.12 8.22 2.27
CA ILE A 43 -5.53 7.77 0.99
C ILE A 43 -6.54 8.08 -0.11
N VAL A 44 -6.18 8.97 -1.03
CA VAL A 44 -7.06 9.40 -2.11
C VAL A 44 -7.26 8.23 -3.09
N ALA A 45 -8.51 8.01 -3.50
CA ALA A 45 -8.81 6.97 -4.47
C ALA A 45 -8.08 7.24 -5.80
N PRO A 46 -7.70 6.18 -6.54
CA PRO A 46 -6.94 6.37 -7.79
C PRO A 46 -7.62 7.28 -8.81
N ASP A 47 -8.95 7.29 -8.85
CA ASP A 47 -9.69 8.16 -9.76
C ASP A 47 -9.84 9.59 -9.23
N GLY A 48 -9.34 9.86 -8.03
CA GLY A 48 -9.43 11.18 -7.43
C GLY A 48 -10.72 11.47 -6.70
N ASP A 49 -11.64 10.52 -6.65
CA ASP A 49 -12.95 10.71 -6.04
C ASP A 49 -13.05 9.93 -4.75
N GLY A 50 -12.92 10.61 -3.63
CA GLY A 50 -13.01 10.00 -2.31
C GLY A 50 -11.72 9.37 -1.84
N GLU A 51 -11.84 8.54 -0.82
CA GLU A 51 -10.71 7.88 -0.17
C GLU A 51 -10.94 6.38 -0.13
N VAL A 52 -9.85 5.62 -0.21
CA VAL A 52 -9.90 4.16 -0.12
C VAL A 52 -9.26 3.63 1.15
N GLY A 53 -8.70 4.50 1.96
CA GLY A 53 -8.08 4.11 3.22
C GLY A 53 -7.46 5.27 3.92
N GLY A 54 -6.66 4.97 4.93
CA GLY A 54 -5.98 6.01 5.69
C GLY A 54 -4.76 5.48 6.40
N LEU A 55 -3.93 6.42 6.86
CA LEU A 55 -2.76 6.14 7.68
C LEU A 55 -3.01 6.73 9.07
N ASN A 56 -2.90 5.89 10.09
CA ASN A 56 -3.22 6.25 11.47
C ASN A 56 -1.99 6.09 12.35
N PRO A 57 -1.38 7.20 12.81
CA PRO A 57 -0.20 7.12 13.67
C PRO A 57 -0.51 6.75 15.12
N SER A 58 -1.80 6.68 15.50
CA SER A 58 -2.18 6.42 16.88
C SER A 58 -2.35 4.95 17.19
N GLY A 59 -2.40 4.09 16.17
CA GLY A 59 -2.61 2.66 16.38
C GLY A 59 -1.30 1.91 16.52
N ALA A 60 -1.40 0.67 16.99
CA ALA A 60 -0.24 -0.22 17.06
C ALA A 60 -0.03 -0.91 15.72
N VAL A 61 1.23 -0.97 15.27
CA VAL A 61 1.56 -1.71 14.06
C VAL A 61 1.70 -3.17 14.41
N VAL A 62 0.92 -4.03 13.74
CA VAL A 62 0.95 -5.47 13.96
C VAL A 62 1.12 -6.14 12.60
N ARG A 63 2.26 -6.81 12.42
CA ARG A 63 2.48 -7.59 11.20
C ARG A 63 1.80 -8.94 11.35
N GLY A 64 1.26 -9.46 10.24
CA GLY A 64 0.64 -10.77 10.26
C GLY A 64 -0.88 -10.76 10.24
N GLY A 65 -1.50 -9.58 10.16
CA GLY A 65 -2.93 -9.45 9.92
C GLY A 65 -3.26 -9.68 8.45
N PRO A 66 -4.39 -9.17 7.98
CA PRO A 66 -4.73 -9.30 6.56
C PRO A 66 -3.63 -8.72 5.67
N LEU A 67 -3.37 -9.40 4.56
CA LEU A 67 -2.37 -8.94 3.61
C LEU A 67 -3.06 -8.09 2.54
N VAL A 68 -2.71 -6.82 2.51
CA VAL A 68 -3.19 -5.91 1.46
C VAL A 68 -2.30 -6.08 0.26
N ILE A 69 -2.87 -6.35 -0.90
CA ILE A 69 -2.10 -6.61 -2.11
C ILE A 69 -2.46 -5.57 -3.16
N LEU A 70 -1.44 -4.89 -3.66
CA LEU A 70 -1.58 -3.90 -4.73
C LEU A 70 -1.35 -4.57 -6.08
N PHE A 71 -1.89 -4.00 -7.13
CA PHE A 71 -1.61 -4.47 -8.49
C PHE A 71 -0.54 -3.61 -9.14
N SER A 72 0.35 -4.24 -9.91
CA SER A 72 1.34 -3.55 -10.72
C SER A 72 1.33 -4.15 -12.12
N ASP A 73 1.41 -3.32 -13.14
CA ASP A 73 1.57 -3.81 -14.51
C ASP A 73 3.04 -4.01 -14.87
N ASP A 74 3.97 -3.67 -13.96
CA ASP A 74 5.41 -3.90 -14.14
C ASP A 74 6.02 -4.22 -12.78
N LEU A 75 6.06 -5.51 -12.44
CA LEU A 75 6.45 -5.94 -11.10
C LEU A 75 7.88 -5.55 -10.76
N GLU A 76 8.80 -5.67 -11.71
CA GLU A 76 10.20 -5.35 -11.46
C GLU A 76 10.40 -3.86 -11.18
N ALA A 77 9.65 -3.02 -11.88
CA ALA A 77 9.68 -1.58 -11.61
C ALA A 77 9.14 -1.27 -10.22
N SER A 78 8.12 -2.01 -9.76
CA SER A 78 7.58 -1.82 -8.43
C SER A 78 8.57 -2.25 -7.34
N VAL A 79 9.29 -3.35 -7.56
CA VAL A 79 10.36 -3.77 -6.64
C VAL A 79 11.40 -2.66 -6.51
N ALA A 80 11.86 -2.11 -7.63
CA ALA A 80 12.86 -1.05 -7.62
C ALA A 80 12.34 0.21 -6.91
N ALA A 81 11.08 0.56 -7.16
CA ALA A 81 10.48 1.74 -6.53
C ALA A 81 10.36 1.59 -5.01
N VAL A 82 10.00 0.41 -4.54
CA VAL A 82 9.92 0.13 -3.11
C VAL A 82 11.30 0.29 -2.47
N ARG A 83 12.32 -0.31 -3.08
CA ARG A 83 13.70 -0.18 -2.56
C ARG A 83 14.16 1.27 -2.54
N SER A 84 13.93 1.99 -3.62
CA SER A 84 14.33 3.40 -3.71
C SER A 84 13.62 4.28 -2.69
N ALA A 85 12.39 3.95 -2.36
CA ALA A 85 11.60 4.73 -1.41
C ALA A 85 11.89 4.36 0.05
N GLY A 86 12.75 3.37 0.31
CA GLY A 86 13.15 3.01 1.65
C GLY A 86 12.41 1.83 2.25
N GLY A 87 11.60 1.14 1.46
CA GLY A 87 10.98 -0.09 1.92
C GLY A 87 11.92 -1.28 1.84
N GLN A 88 11.55 -2.35 2.51
CA GLN A 88 12.33 -3.59 2.50
C GLN A 88 11.57 -4.66 1.74
N ILE A 89 12.26 -5.44 0.93
CA ILE A 89 11.66 -6.58 0.26
C ILE A 89 11.68 -7.74 1.24
N VAL A 90 10.50 -8.19 1.65
CA VAL A 90 10.32 -9.28 2.60
C VAL A 90 10.32 -10.62 1.88
N GLU A 91 9.62 -10.69 0.73
CA GLU A 91 9.61 -11.85 -0.15
C GLU A 91 9.97 -11.39 -1.54
N GLU A 92 11.05 -11.93 -2.11
CA GLU A 92 11.39 -11.62 -3.49
C GLU A 92 10.31 -12.15 -4.44
N PRO A 93 10.19 -11.60 -5.65
CA PRO A 93 9.14 -12.03 -6.58
C PRO A 93 9.11 -13.54 -6.76
N TYR A 94 7.93 -14.11 -6.66
CA TYR A 94 7.70 -15.53 -6.84
C TYR A 94 6.42 -15.77 -7.64
N ASP A 95 6.37 -16.94 -8.29
CA ASP A 95 5.23 -17.31 -9.12
C ASP A 95 4.11 -17.89 -8.27
N PHE A 96 2.89 -17.63 -8.68
CA PHE A 96 1.71 -18.29 -8.13
C PHE A 96 0.71 -18.49 -9.29
N PRO A 97 -0.32 -19.33 -9.09
CA PRO A 97 -1.31 -19.49 -10.15
C PRO A 97 -1.99 -18.16 -10.47
N GLY A 98 -1.78 -17.65 -11.69
CA GLY A 98 -2.34 -16.40 -12.14
C GLY A 98 -1.33 -15.28 -12.30
N GLY A 99 -0.11 -15.42 -11.79
CA GLY A 99 0.86 -14.36 -11.96
C GLY A 99 2.09 -14.51 -11.09
N ARG A 100 2.62 -13.36 -10.71
CA ARG A 100 3.78 -13.24 -9.83
C ARG A 100 3.51 -12.17 -8.79
N ARG A 101 4.15 -12.28 -7.63
CA ARG A 101 4.02 -11.25 -6.62
C ARG A 101 5.26 -11.18 -5.74
N PHE A 102 5.41 -10.08 -5.02
CA PHE A 102 6.42 -9.94 -3.98
C PHE A 102 5.78 -9.28 -2.76
N HIS A 103 6.49 -9.34 -1.63
CA HIS A 103 6.03 -8.68 -0.42
C HIS A 103 7.08 -7.69 0.05
N PHE A 104 6.62 -6.60 0.66
CA PHE A 104 7.52 -5.59 1.20
C PHE A 104 7.05 -5.16 2.58
N ALA A 105 7.98 -4.59 3.35
CA ALA A 105 7.65 -3.91 4.59
C ALA A 105 7.80 -2.41 4.38
N ASP A 106 6.80 -1.66 4.82
CA ASP A 106 6.87 -0.20 4.77
C ASP A 106 7.72 0.33 5.94
N PRO A 107 7.97 1.65 6.03
CA PRO A 107 8.82 2.19 7.10
C PRO A 107 8.31 1.91 8.51
N SER A 108 7.04 1.63 8.68
CA SER A 108 6.45 1.30 9.97
C SER A 108 6.50 -0.20 10.28
N GLY A 109 6.86 -1.02 9.31
CA GLY A 109 6.89 -2.47 9.46
C GLY A 109 5.63 -3.18 9.00
N ASN A 110 4.67 -2.50 8.40
CA ASN A 110 3.52 -3.16 7.79
C ASN A 110 3.99 -3.97 6.60
N GLU A 111 3.49 -5.20 6.47
CA GLU A 111 3.79 -6.03 5.32
C GLU A 111 2.62 -5.96 4.34
N LEU A 112 2.91 -5.60 3.09
CA LEU A 112 1.96 -5.60 1.99
C LEU A 112 2.54 -6.41 0.84
N GLY A 113 1.68 -6.80 -0.09
CA GLY A 113 2.10 -7.48 -1.30
C GLY A 113 1.85 -6.62 -2.54
N VAL A 114 2.51 -6.97 -3.61
CA VAL A 114 2.26 -6.40 -4.95
C VAL A 114 2.25 -7.57 -5.92
N TRP A 115 1.26 -7.62 -6.80
CA TRP A 115 1.16 -8.70 -7.78
C TRP A 115 1.03 -8.17 -9.19
N THR A 116 1.36 -9.01 -10.15
CA THR A 116 1.11 -8.77 -11.56
C THR A 116 0.51 -10.03 -12.16
N SER A 117 -0.29 -9.88 -13.19
CA SER A 117 -0.94 -11.05 -13.79
C SER A 117 -0.07 -11.65 -14.89
N ASP A 118 -0.26 -12.95 -15.13
CA ASP A 118 0.45 -13.65 -16.21
C ASP A 118 0.11 -13.07 -17.58
N SER A 119 -1.14 -12.66 -17.74
CA SER A 119 -1.58 -12.07 -18.99
C SER A 119 -1.24 -10.60 -19.06
N GLY A 120 -0.63 -10.13 -18.02
CA GLY A 120 -0.55 -8.72 -17.75
C GLY A 120 0.47 -8.03 -18.48
N HIS A 121 0.33 -8.11 -19.39
CA HIS A 121 1.18 -7.24 -20.02
C HIS A 121 0.30 -6.24 -20.70
#